data_7d8249320a9f3f6d161c6c75e3a4e313
#
_entry.id   7d8249320a9f3f6d161c6c75e3a4e313
#
_cell.length_a   1.000
_cell.length_b   1.000
_cell.length_c   1.000
_cell.angle_alpha   90.00
_cell.angle_beta   90.00
_cell.angle_gamma   90.00
#
_symmetry.space_group_name_H-M   'P 1'
#
loop_
_entity.id
_entity.type
_entity.pdbx_description
1 polymer ?
#
loop_
_entity_poly.entity_id
_entity_poly.type
_entity_poly.pdbx_seq_one_letter_code
_entity_poly.pdbx_strand_id
1 'polypeptide(L)'
;MINILLFSLIFLVGCAGPTPVARIDPMIVGEPSFFPTIAAHTDAPILTGNKIDVLLNGEQTFPAMLKAIRGARRSITYTQYLYQGGAIAYELAEALAERCRAGLTVKLLLDSHGGGKIPKDIPQLLTDAGCHLEWFRRIRLFQFITPWELLNYNYRSHRRILVVDGTVGFTGGHGVAEEWTGDGRTDGKWRDTDVRIEGPIVQQLQAAFVESWRETTGHVLGGDLYFPVLKPTGTVHAQIVKSSPFGGTYESYMLLLLSITSARKSIHISNPYFLPDERMQEALLNAVKRGVSVVVLTPGKIDHKLVYWASRREFEPLLLGGIQIYEYQVALMHAKTMVVDSVWAHVGTTNLDNRSFALNEEINLIVYDRETAAELEKAFAEDLKYSKKLTYEAWKARPWREKFLELFTIPLKEQL
;
A
#
# COMPACT_ATOMS: atom_id res chain seq x y z
N MET A 1 29.02 28.00 7.64
CA MET A 1 27.60 27.91 8.06
C MET A 1 26.61 28.22 6.92
N ILE A 2 26.84 29.19 6.07
CA ILE A 2 25.94 29.54 4.93
C ILE A 2 25.86 28.42 3.87
N ASN A 3 26.95 27.69 3.60
CA ASN A 3 26.95 26.60 2.61
C ASN A 3 26.19 25.34 3.04
N ILE A 4 26.02 25.09 4.34
CA ILE A 4 25.24 23.96 4.87
C ILE A 4 23.75 24.24 4.76
N LEU A 5 23.32 25.50 4.95
CA LEU A 5 21.93 25.91 4.78
C LEU A 5 21.48 25.90 3.30
N LEU A 6 22.37 26.27 2.35
CA LEU A 6 22.06 26.17 0.91
C LEU A 6 21.93 24.71 0.45
N PHE A 7 22.77 23.80 0.96
CA PHE A 7 22.68 22.37 0.67
C PHE A 7 21.39 21.74 1.25
N SER A 8 20.96 22.17 2.43
CA SER A 8 19.70 21.71 3.02
C SER A 8 18.46 22.22 2.26
N LEU A 9 18.53 23.41 1.63
CA LEU A 9 17.43 23.93 0.79
C LEU A 9 17.30 23.20 -0.55
N ILE A 10 18.40 22.72 -1.14
CA ILE A 10 18.37 21.96 -2.39
C ILE A 10 17.74 20.59 -2.21
N PHE A 11 17.82 19.98 -1.01
CA PHE A 11 17.16 18.72 -0.69
C PHE A 11 15.64 18.83 -0.48
N LEU A 12 15.12 20.05 -0.29
CA LEU A 12 13.69 20.30 -0.12
C LEU A 12 12.94 20.49 -1.45
N VAL A 13 13.66 20.62 -2.55
CA VAL A 13 13.06 20.73 -3.90
C VAL A 13 13.25 19.40 -4.63
N GLY A 14 12.81 18.33 -4.03
CA GLY A 14 12.47 17.12 -4.80
C GLY A 14 11.15 17.44 -5.50
N CYS A 15 11.21 17.76 -6.80
CA CYS A 15 10.03 18.05 -7.59
C CYS A 15 9.13 16.81 -7.60
N ALA A 16 8.11 16.80 -6.75
CA ALA A 16 6.91 16.08 -7.08
C ALA A 16 6.44 16.67 -8.42
N GLY A 17 6.33 15.87 -9.45
CA GLY A 17 5.80 16.34 -10.73
C GLY A 17 4.43 16.96 -10.51
N PRO A 18 3.99 17.89 -11.39
CA PRO A 18 2.68 18.48 -11.26
C PRO A 18 1.62 17.39 -11.27
N THR A 19 0.69 17.44 -10.31
CA THR A 19 -0.47 16.54 -10.28
C THR A 19 -1.20 16.59 -11.62
N PRO A 20 -1.53 15.43 -12.25
CA PRO A 20 -2.19 15.43 -13.54
C PRO A 20 -3.49 16.23 -13.53
N VAL A 21 -3.63 17.14 -14.49
CA VAL A 21 -4.88 17.89 -14.69
C VAL A 21 -5.81 16.98 -15.48
N ALA A 22 -6.79 16.35 -14.83
CA ALA A 22 -7.79 15.54 -15.50
C ALA A 22 -9.19 16.17 -15.39
N ARG A 23 -9.89 16.32 -16.51
CA ARG A 23 -11.35 16.41 -16.54
C ARG A 23 -11.86 14.97 -16.72
N ILE A 24 -12.74 14.55 -15.84
CA ILE A 24 -13.28 13.20 -15.85
C ILE A 24 -14.74 13.29 -16.32
N ASP A 25 -15.04 12.61 -17.41
CA ASP A 25 -16.42 12.48 -17.90
C ASP A 25 -17.23 11.62 -16.89
N PRO A 26 -18.54 11.88 -16.76
CA PRO A 26 -19.40 11.12 -15.87
C PRO A 26 -19.37 9.63 -16.21
N MET A 27 -18.98 8.80 -15.24
CA MET A 27 -18.99 7.34 -15.33
C MET A 27 -19.67 6.77 -14.08
N ILE A 28 -20.01 5.48 -14.12
CA ILE A 28 -20.57 4.75 -12.99
C ILE A 28 -19.72 3.51 -12.76
N VAL A 29 -19.25 3.33 -11.52
CA VAL A 29 -18.55 2.12 -11.11
C VAL A 29 -19.46 0.90 -11.36
N GLY A 30 -18.90 -0.12 -12.04
CA GLY A 30 -19.65 -1.34 -12.40
C GLY A 30 -20.41 -1.30 -13.70
N GLU A 31 -20.45 -0.17 -14.45
CA GLU A 31 -20.94 -0.15 -15.82
C GLU A 31 -19.92 -0.75 -16.80
N PRO A 32 -20.37 -1.33 -17.94
CA PRO A 32 -19.46 -1.92 -18.93
C PRO A 32 -18.40 -0.98 -19.47
N SER A 33 -18.69 0.33 -19.56
CA SER A 33 -17.74 1.37 -20.01
C SER A 33 -16.68 1.69 -18.97
N PHE A 34 -16.89 1.40 -17.69
CA PHE A 34 -15.96 1.67 -16.61
C PHE A 34 -14.69 0.82 -16.73
N PHE A 35 -14.82 -0.46 -17.05
CA PHE A 35 -13.70 -1.39 -17.15
C PHE A 35 -12.64 -0.99 -18.20
N PRO A 36 -12.99 -0.74 -19.48
CA PRO A 36 -12.01 -0.32 -20.45
C PRO A 36 -11.40 1.06 -20.13
N THR A 37 -12.18 1.96 -19.53
CA THR A 37 -11.68 3.28 -19.13
C THR A 37 -10.63 3.15 -18.02
N ILE A 38 -10.93 2.41 -16.95
CA ILE A 38 -9.95 2.17 -15.87
C ILE A 38 -8.70 1.49 -16.42
N ALA A 39 -8.85 0.43 -17.22
CA ALA A 39 -7.71 -0.29 -17.79
C ALA A 39 -6.83 0.62 -18.66
N ALA A 40 -7.43 1.52 -19.45
CA ALA A 40 -6.70 2.47 -20.29
C ALA A 40 -5.90 3.52 -19.48
N HIS A 41 -6.42 3.94 -18.32
CA HIS A 41 -5.78 4.96 -17.48
C HIS A 41 -4.88 4.40 -16.39
N THR A 42 -4.85 3.09 -16.20
CA THR A 42 -4.02 2.43 -15.19
C THR A 42 -2.95 1.50 -15.78
N ASP A 43 -2.91 1.39 -17.12
CA ASP A 43 -2.03 0.45 -17.85
C ASP A 43 -2.06 -0.99 -17.27
N ALA A 44 -3.23 -1.37 -16.75
CA ALA A 44 -3.43 -2.63 -16.05
C ALA A 44 -4.68 -3.34 -16.58
N PRO A 45 -4.55 -4.46 -17.32
CA PRO A 45 -5.70 -5.20 -17.83
C PRO A 45 -6.49 -5.83 -16.69
N ILE A 46 -7.82 -5.82 -16.80
CA ILE A 46 -8.72 -6.51 -15.88
C ILE A 46 -8.83 -7.98 -16.33
N LEU A 47 -8.44 -8.89 -15.43
CA LEU A 47 -8.50 -10.33 -15.69
C LEU A 47 -9.62 -10.98 -14.89
N THR A 48 -10.33 -11.92 -15.54
CA THR A 48 -11.37 -12.74 -14.89
C THR A 48 -10.82 -14.11 -14.49
N GLY A 49 -11.57 -14.84 -13.67
CA GLY A 49 -11.21 -16.19 -13.26
C GLY A 49 -10.38 -16.26 -11.99
N ASN A 50 -10.40 -15.21 -11.17
CA ASN A 50 -9.62 -15.14 -9.95
C ASN A 50 -10.44 -15.55 -8.73
N LYS A 51 -9.75 -16.02 -7.70
CA LYS A 51 -10.24 -16.20 -6.34
C LYS A 51 -9.46 -15.26 -5.42
N ILE A 52 -10.19 -14.49 -4.62
CA ILE A 52 -9.62 -13.52 -3.68
C ILE A 52 -10.14 -13.89 -2.27
N ASP A 53 -9.23 -14.12 -1.35
CA ASP A 53 -9.54 -14.30 0.06
C ASP A 53 -9.03 -13.07 0.82
N VAL A 54 -9.90 -12.35 1.52
CA VAL A 54 -9.52 -11.21 2.36
C VAL A 54 -8.92 -11.74 3.67
N LEU A 55 -7.80 -11.18 4.07
CA LEU A 55 -7.08 -11.56 5.29
C LEU A 55 -7.03 -10.36 6.23
N LEU A 56 -7.72 -10.47 7.34
CA LEU A 56 -7.77 -9.41 8.33
C LEU A 56 -6.72 -9.66 9.42
N ASN A 57 -5.84 -8.68 9.60
CA ASN A 57 -4.81 -8.66 10.63
C ASN A 57 -3.80 -9.82 10.55
N GLY A 58 -2.77 -9.75 11.36
CA GLY A 58 -1.70 -10.73 11.35
C GLY A 58 -2.14 -12.14 11.73
N GLU A 59 -3.19 -12.28 12.53
CA GLU A 59 -3.73 -13.59 12.93
C GLU A 59 -4.26 -14.40 11.74
N GLN A 60 -4.65 -13.75 10.63
CA GLN A 60 -5.06 -14.44 9.40
C GLN A 60 -3.95 -14.42 8.35
N THR A 61 -3.24 -13.28 8.23
CA THR A 61 -2.23 -13.07 7.18
C THR A 61 -1.02 -13.97 7.37
N PHE A 62 -0.39 -13.98 8.54
CA PHE A 62 0.84 -14.74 8.73
C PHE A 62 0.66 -16.25 8.66
N PRO A 63 -0.37 -16.87 9.26
CA PRO A 63 -0.61 -18.29 9.08
C PRO A 63 -0.87 -18.68 7.62
N ALA A 64 -1.59 -17.84 6.85
CA ALA A 64 -1.83 -18.09 5.43
C ALA A 64 -0.55 -18.00 4.61
N MET A 65 0.30 -16.98 4.84
CA MET A 65 1.60 -16.84 4.20
C MET A 65 2.54 -18.00 4.53
N LEU A 66 2.68 -18.34 5.82
CA LEU A 66 3.53 -19.46 6.27
C LEU A 66 3.09 -20.79 5.69
N LYS A 67 1.78 -21.04 5.63
CA LYS A 67 1.22 -22.23 4.98
C LYS A 67 1.60 -22.29 3.50
N ALA A 68 1.48 -21.18 2.78
CA ALA A 68 1.85 -21.13 1.38
C ALA A 68 3.35 -21.31 1.17
N ILE A 69 4.21 -20.63 1.96
CA ILE A 69 5.67 -20.76 1.91
C ILE A 69 6.10 -22.21 2.16
N ARG A 70 5.63 -22.82 3.24
CA ARG A 70 5.97 -24.23 3.58
C ARG A 70 5.45 -25.21 2.55
N GLY A 71 4.34 -24.88 1.85
CA GLY A 71 3.75 -25.67 0.77
C GLY A 71 4.40 -25.50 -0.59
N ALA A 72 5.33 -24.55 -0.75
CA ALA A 72 6.00 -24.27 -2.02
C ALA A 72 6.76 -25.47 -2.56
N ARG A 73 6.75 -25.64 -3.90
CA ARG A 73 7.36 -26.77 -4.61
C ARG A 73 8.41 -26.38 -5.65
N ARG A 74 8.39 -25.13 -6.12
CA ARG A 74 9.24 -24.66 -7.24
C ARG A 74 9.96 -23.37 -6.93
N SER A 75 9.21 -22.31 -6.59
CA SER A 75 9.78 -20.98 -6.43
C SER A 75 9.01 -20.13 -5.42
N ILE A 76 9.72 -19.20 -4.80
CA ILE A 76 9.13 -18.13 -3.99
C ILE A 76 9.78 -16.83 -4.41
N THR A 77 8.95 -15.81 -4.68
CA THR A 77 9.40 -14.43 -4.84
C THR A 77 8.76 -13.59 -3.77
N TYR A 78 9.56 -12.83 -3.03
CA TYR A 78 9.09 -12.06 -1.89
C TYR A 78 9.73 -10.68 -1.87
N THR A 79 8.93 -9.62 -1.92
CA THR A 79 9.40 -8.25 -1.65
C THR A 79 8.64 -7.65 -0.48
N GLN A 80 9.39 -6.93 0.37
CA GLN A 80 8.86 -6.32 1.57
C GLN A 80 9.53 -4.97 1.84
N TYR A 81 8.71 -3.96 2.14
CA TYR A 81 9.20 -2.67 2.55
C TYR A 81 9.76 -2.74 3.97
N LEU A 82 8.94 -3.13 4.93
CA LEU A 82 9.31 -3.15 6.34
C LEU A 82 9.51 -4.60 6.81
N TYR A 83 10.74 -4.93 7.16
CA TYR A 83 11.11 -6.19 7.80
C TYR A 83 11.94 -5.87 9.05
N GLN A 84 11.37 -6.10 10.23
CA GLN A 84 12.03 -5.81 11.51
C GLN A 84 12.18 -7.09 12.34
N GLY A 85 12.49 -6.96 13.62
CA GLY A 85 12.58 -8.09 14.55
C GLY A 85 11.22 -8.56 15.07
N GLY A 86 11.27 -9.55 15.96
CA GLY A 86 10.12 -10.20 16.56
C GLY A 86 9.99 -11.66 16.16
N ALA A 87 9.18 -12.43 16.89
CA ALA A 87 9.02 -13.86 16.67
C ALA A 87 8.60 -14.19 15.24
N ILE A 88 7.66 -13.41 14.69
CA ILE A 88 7.17 -13.61 13.32
C ILE A 88 8.25 -13.40 12.25
N ALA A 89 9.21 -12.51 12.49
CA ALA A 89 10.30 -12.26 11.55
C ALA A 89 11.21 -13.49 11.42
N TYR A 90 11.52 -14.12 12.54
CA TYR A 90 12.29 -15.38 12.55
C TYR A 90 11.49 -16.55 11.98
N GLU A 91 10.20 -16.67 12.29
CA GLU A 91 9.38 -17.75 11.77
C GLU A 91 9.26 -17.71 10.23
N LEU A 92 9.06 -16.50 9.65
CA LEU A 92 9.06 -16.31 8.20
C LEU A 92 10.42 -16.60 7.59
N ALA A 93 11.51 -16.11 8.21
CA ALA A 93 12.87 -16.34 7.72
C ALA A 93 13.22 -17.85 7.72
N GLU A 94 12.89 -18.57 8.80
CA GLU A 94 13.12 -20.01 8.85
C GLU A 94 12.27 -20.78 7.81
N ALA A 95 11.00 -20.43 7.63
CA ALA A 95 10.16 -21.06 6.62
C ALA A 95 10.72 -20.85 5.20
N LEU A 96 11.26 -19.67 4.89
CA LEU A 96 11.92 -19.38 3.62
C LEU A 96 13.26 -20.14 3.50
N ALA A 97 14.08 -20.13 4.55
CA ALA A 97 15.35 -20.87 4.60
C ALA A 97 15.16 -22.38 4.42
N GLU A 98 14.12 -22.97 5.04
CA GLU A 98 13.75 -24.39 4.81
C GLU A 98 13.51 -24.68 3.32
N ARG A 99 12.83 -23.79 2.59
CA ARG A 99 12.58 -23.99 1.15
C ARG A 99 13.86 -23.84 0.33
N CYS A 100 14.75 -22.92 0.70
CA CYS A 100 16.07 -22.78 0.06
C CYS A 100 16.90 -24.03 0.26
N ARG A 101 17.00 -24.57 1.50
CA ARG A 101 17.70 -25.85 1.80
C ARG A 101 17.09 -27.04 1.06
N ALA A 102 15.78 -27.00 0.79
CA ALA A 102 15.09 -28.01 -0.02
C ALA A 102 15.34 -27.88 -1.54
N GLY A 103 16.17 -26.91 -1.97
CA GLY A 103 16.55 -26.71 -3.37
C GLY A 103 15.57 -25.86 -4.19
N LEU A 104 14.60 -25.17 -3.56
CA LEU A 104 13.70 -24.27 -4.27
C LEU A 104 14.39 -22.94 -4.61
N THR A 105 13.95 -22.34 -5.71
CA THR A 105 14.40 -20.99 -6.06
C THR A 105 13.64 -19.96 -5.23
N VAL A 106 14.32 -19.36 -4.24
CA VAL A 106 13.73 -18.34 -3.38
C VAL A 106 14.47 -17.01 -3.60
N LYS A 107 13.74 -15.97 -4.00
CA LYS A 107 14.25 -14.63 -4.25
C LYS A 107 13.56 -13.62 -3.35
N LEU A 108 14.36 -12.92 -2.55
CA LEU A 108 13.91 -11.90 -1.63
C LEU A 108 14.44 -10.54 -2.05
N LEU A 109 13.59 -9.53 -2.06
CA LEU A 109 13.95 -8.14 -2.32
C LEU A 109 13.42 -7.29 -1.16
N LEU A 110 14.31 -6.81 -0.31
CA LEU A 110 13.96 -5.99 0.84
C LEU A 110 14.33 -4.52 0.57
N ASP A 111 13.45 -3.59 0.93
CA ASP A 111 13.81 -2.18 0.85
C ASP A 111 14.90 -1.86 1.88
N SER A 112 15.95 -1.17 1.46
CA SER A 112 17.11 -0.92 2.33
C SER A 112 16.85 0.08 3.46
N HIS A 113 15.81 0.90 3.36
CA HIS A 113 15.40 1.83 4.41
C HIS A 113 14.44 1.14 5.40
N GLY A 114 13.34 0.59 4.90
CA GLY A 114 12.34 -0.10 5.72
C GLY A 114 12.87 -1.38 6.38
N GLY A 115 13.75 -2.10 5.68
CA GLY A 115 14.46 -3.29 6.21
C GLY A 115 15.70 -2.96 7.07
N GLY A 116 16.01 -1.69 7.28
CA GLY A 116 17.24 -1.29 8.01
C GLY A 116 17.30 -1.71 9.48
N LYS A 117 16.16 -2.10 10.06
CA LYS A 117 16.06 -2.61 11.45
C LYS A 117 15.94 -4.13 11.54
N ILE A 118 16.10 -4.86 10.43
CA ILE A 118 16.11 -6.33 10.44
C ILE A 118 17.27 -6.84 11.33
N PRO A 119 17.07 -7.84 12.19
CA PRO A 119 18.15 -8.48 12.92
C PRO A 119 19.22 -9.01 11.97
N LYS A 120 20.50 -8.77 12.27
CA LYS A 120 21.62 -9.06 11.36
C LYS A 120 21.78 -10.54 11.05
N ASP A 121 21.34 -11.41 11.91
CA ASP A 121 21.35 -12.85 11.77
C ASP A 121 20.31 -13.39 10.77
N ILE A 122 19.20 -12.68 10.57
CA ILE A 122 18.17 -13.08 9.58
C ILE A 122 18.70 -13.05 8.13
N PRO A 123 19.31 -11.97 7.62
CA PRO A 123 19.93 -11.99 6.30
C PRO A 123 21.00 -13.08 6.16
N GLN A 124 21.80 -13.32 7.20
CA GLN A 124 22.81 -14.38 7.22
C GLN A 124 22.17 -15.76 7.15
N LEU A 125 21.16 -16.04 7.97
CA LEU A 125 20.37 -17.28 7.95
C LEU A 125 19.83 -17.59 6.54
N LEU A 126 19.26 -16.59 5.87
CA LEU A 126 18.67 -16.74 4.53
C LEU A 126 19.77 -17.03 3.49
N THR A 127 20.88 -16.28 3.50
CA THR A 127 21.98 -16.46 2.54
C THR A 127 22.71 -17.78 2.76
N ASP A 128 22.95 -18.21 3.99
CA ASP A 128 23.58 -19.50 4.34
C ASP A 128 22.68 -20.68 3.94
N ALA A 129 21.37 -20.50 3.93
CA ALA A 129 20.42 -21.48 3.43
C ALA A 129 20.34 -21.56 1.89
N GLY A 130 21.04 -20.67 1.17
CA GLY A 130 21.06 -20.60 -0.30
C GLY A 130 19.93 -19.73 -0.91
N CYS A 131 19.25 -18.90 -0.12
CA CYS A 131 18.31 -17.94 -0.65
C CYS A 131 19.02 -16.78 -1.37
N HIS A 132 18.38 -16.24 -2.42
CA HIS A 132 18.85 -15.04 -3.10
C HIS A 132 18.22 -13.81 -2.44
N LEU A 133 18.98 -13.09 -1.62
CA LEU A 133 18.55 -11.88 -0.93
C LEU A 133 19.22 -10.66 -1.53
N GLU A 134 18.40 -9.70 -2.00
CA GLU A 134 18.83 -8.41 -2.53
C GLU A 134 18.19 -7.24 -1.78
N TRP A 135 18.83 -6.08 -1.89
CA TRP A 135 18.38 -4.87 -1.22
C TRP A 135 18.05 -3.78 -2.23
N PHE A 136 16.81 -3.35 -2.24
CA PHE A 136 16.35 -2.27 -3.10
C PHE A 136 16.98 -0.94 -2.67
N ARG A 137 17.69 -0.28 -3.60
CA ARG A 137 18.34 1.03 -3.44
C ARG A 137 19.19 1.16 -2.18
N ARG A 138 20.09 0.22 -1.97
CA ARG A 138 21.06 0.23 -0.87
C ARG A 138 22.15 1.27 -1.13
N ILE A 139 22.31 2.26 -0.23
CA ILE A 139 23.49 3.13 -0.20
C ILE A 139 24.66 2.34 0.37
N ARG A 140 25.75 2.22 -0.42
CA ARG A 140 27.01 1.65 0.02
C ARG A 140 27.93 2.77 0.51
N LEU A 141 28.03 2.97 1.83
CA LEU A 141 28.76 4.08 2.49
C LEU A 141 30.23 4.22 2.11
N PHE A 142 30.84 3.20 1.50
CA PHE A 142 32.26 3.18 1.10
C PHE A 142 32.48 3.25 -0.43
N GLN A 143 31.45 3.41 -1.23
CA GLN A 143 31.55 3.71 -2.66
C GLN A 143 31.26 5.20 -2.85
N PHE A 144 31.91 5.82 -3.84
CA PHE A 144 31.62 7.21 -4.20
C PHE A 144 30.11 7.33 -4.47
N ILE A 145 29.38 7.98 -3.55
CA ILE A 145 27.94 8.25 -3.70
C ILE A 145 27.83 9.29 -4.81
N THR A 146 27.27 8.90 -5.93
CA THR A 146 26.96 9.85 -6.99
C THR A 146 25.80 10.75 -6.57
N PRO A 147 25.75 12.02 -7.03
CA PRO A 147 24.60 12.89 -6.78
C PRO A 147 23.25 12.23 -7.19
N TRP A 148 23.28 11.37 -8.21
CA TRP A 148 22.13 10.61 -8.69
C TRP A 148 21.66 9.55 -7.69
N GLU A 149 22.54 8.81 -7.06
CA GLU A 149 22.18 7.84 -6.01
C GLU A 149 21.59 8.53 -4.79
N LEU A 150 22.10 9.71 -4.44
CA LEU A 150 21.58 10.51 -3.34
C LEU A 150 20.18 11.05 -3.62
N LEU A 151 19.93 11.55 -4.85
CA LEU A 151 18.61 11.99 -5.29
C LEU A 151 17.61 10.83 -5.29
N ASN A 152 18.03 9.65 -5.73
CA ASN A 152 17.19 8.46 -5.82
C ASN A 152 16.91 7.80 -4.46
N TYR A 153 17.64 8.18 -3.41
CA TYR A 153 17.43 7.59 -2.07
C TYR A 153 16.04 7.88 -1.50
N ASN A 154 15.40 8.97 -1.88
CA ASN A 154 14.06 9.33 -1.42
C ASN A 154 12.95 8.44 -2.04
N TYR A 155 13.21 7.83 -3.18
CA TYR A 155 12.27 6.94 -3.83
C TYR A 155 12.39 5.53 -3.25
N ARG A 156 11.31 4.99 -2.65
CA ARG A 156 11.31 3.70 -1.95
C ARG A 156 10.37 2.70 -2.61
N SER A 157 10.69 1.42 -2.47
CA SER A 157 9.73 0.38 -2.85
C SER A 157 8.83 0.06 -1.65
N HIS A 158 7.60 0.55 -1.71
CA HIS A 158 6.58 0.27 -0.70
C HIS A 158 5.74 -0.97 -1.06
N ARG A 159 6.08 -1.64 -2.16
CA ARG A 159 5.43 -2.87 -2.60
C ARG A 159 5.61 -3.98 -1.58
N ARG A 160 4.52 -4.70 -1.30
CA ARG A 160 4.49 -5.91 -0.47
C ARG A 160 3.90 -7.02 -1.31
N ILE A 161 4.75 -7.97 -1.70
CA ILE A 161 4.39 -9.05 -2.62
C ILE A 161 5.01 -10.35 -2.13
N LEU A 162 4.19 -11.39 -1.99
CA LEU A 162 4.67 -12.75 -1.91
C LEU A 162 3.99 -13.53 -3.04
N VAL A 163 4.76 -14.20 -3.89
CA VAL A 163 4.23 -15.14 -4.88
C VAL A 163 4.90 -16.49 -4.68
N VAL A 164 4.08 -17.52 -4.56
CA VAL A 164 4.51 -18.91 -4.38
C VAL A 164 4.17 -19.72 -5.63
N ASP A 165 5.18 -20.39 -6.19
CA ASP A 165 5.09 -21.26 -7.36
C ASP A 165 4.51 -20.56 -8.62
N GLY A 166 4.43 -19.22 -8.61
CA GLY A 166 3.76 -18.44 -9.65
C GLY A 166 2.24 -18.59 -9.67
N THR A 167 1.64 -19.25 -8.67
CA THR A 167 0.21 -19.65 -8.65
C THR A 167 -0.60 -19.04 -7.52
N VAL A 168 0.04 -18.72 -6.40
CA VAL A 168 -0.58 -18.11 -5.21
C VAL A 168 0.13 -16.81 -4.92
N GLY A 169 -0.61 -15.72 -4.79
CA GLY A 169 -0.09 -14.39 -4.49
C GLY A 169 -0.64 -13.84 -3.17
N PHE A 170 0.12 -12.93 -2.54
CA PHE A 170 -0.31 -12.13 -1.41
C PHE A 170 0.14 -10.69 -1.61
N THR A 171 -0.73 -9.75 -1.26
CA THR A 171 -0.41 -8.32 -1.18
C THR A 171 -1.34 -7.63 -0.17
N GLY A 172 -0.96 -6.42 0.27
CA GLY A 172 -1.73 -5.63 1.24
C GLY A 172 -0.86 -4.73 2.09
N GLY A 173 -1.32 -4.39 3.28
CA GLY A 173 -0.69 -3.40 4.15
C GLY A 173 0.35 -3.93 5.14
N HIS A 174 0.49 -5.26 5.34
CA HIS A 174 1.33 -5.83 6.39
C HIS A 174 2.83 -5.63 6.16
N GLY A 175 3.52 -5.15 7.20
CA GLY A 175 4.96 -5.31 7.37
C GLY A 175 5.28 -6.61 8.13
N VAL A 176 6.56 -6.94 8.22
CA VAL A 176 7.04 -8.04 9.06
C VAL A 176 7.65 -7.45 10.33
N ALA A 177 6.83 -7.37 11.36
CA ALA A 177 7.22 -6.94 12.69
C ALA A 177 6.18 -7.41 13.71
N GLU A 178 6.55 -7.35 14.99
CA GLU A 178 5.69 -7.83 16.08
C GLU A 178 4.38 -7.04 16.19
N GLU A 179 4.38 -5.78 15.77
CA GLU A 179 3.22 -4.90 15.77
C GLU A 179 2.11 -5.37 14.83
N TRP A 180 2.45 -6.06 13.74
CA TRP A 180 1.45 -6.61 12.82
C TRP A 180 0.90 -7.98 13.22
N THR A 181 1.42 -8.61 14.27
CA THR A 181 0.84 -9.86 14.78
C THR A 181 -0.44 -9.60 15.59
N GLY A 182 -1.35 -10.59 15.64
CA GLY A 182 -2.58 -10.51 16.44
C GLY A 182 -3.79 -9.95 15.68
N ASP A 183 -4.76 -9.48 16.44
CA ASP A 183 -6.14 -9.18 16.00
C ASP A 183 -6.37 -7.72 15.56
N GLY A 184 -5.35 -6.87 15.66
CA GLY A 184 -5.48 -5.44 15.36
C GLY A 184 -6.37 -4.64 16.34
N ARG A 185 -6.71 -5.21 17.49
CA ARG A 185 -7.55 -4.60 18.55
C ARG A 185 -6.83 -4.50 19.87
N THR A 186 -5.77 -5.24 20.05
CA THR A 186 -4.92 -5.18 21.23
C THR A 186 -3.93 -4.01 21.11
N ASP A 187 -3.68 -3.31 22.21
CA ASP A 187 -2.71 -2.19 22.24
C ASP A 187 -1.32 -2.65 21.77
N GLY A 188 -0.67 -1.85 20.93
CA GLY A 188 0.59 -2.18 20.27
C GLY A 188 0.47 -3.19 19.12
N LYS A 189 -0.72 -3.70 18.79
CA LYS A 189 -0.97 -4.53 17.60
C LYS A 189 -1.71 -3.70 16.55
N TRP A 190 -1.24 -3.76 15.30
CA TRP A 190 -1.78 -2.91 14.23
C TRP A 190 -2.92 -3.57 13.49
N ARG A 191 -3.93 -2.78 13.15
CA ARG A 191 -5.05 -3.20 12.31
C ARG A 191 -4.67 -3.04 10.84
N ASP A 192 -4.64 -4.15 10.10
CA ASP A 192 -4.28 -4.12 8.69
C ASP A 192 -5.13 -5.10 7.86
N THR A 193 -5.00 -5.04 6.54
CA THR A 193 -5.74 -5.89 5.61
C THR A 193 -4.83 -6.30 4.46
N ASP A 194 -4.77 -7.61 4.22
CA ASP A 194 -4.14 -8.22 3.06
C ASP A 194 -5.13 -9.07 2.27
N VAL A 195 -4.67 -9.57 1.16
CA VAL A 195 -5.40 -10.52 0.33
C VAL A 195 -4.51 -11.68 -0.07
N ARG A 196 -5.10 -12.86 -0.12
CA ARG A 196 -4.55 -14.04 -0.78
C ARG A 196 -5.25 -14.22 -2.12
N ILE A 197 -4.48 -14.47 -3.16
CA ILE A 197 -4.90 -14.41 -4.56
C ILE A 197 -4.55 -15.70 -5.25
N GLU A 198 -5.49 -16.27 -5.99
CA GLU A 198 -5.27 -17.36 -6.96
C GLU A 198 -5.92 -17.00 -8.30
N GLY A 199 -5.39 -17.59 -9.39
CA GLY A 199 -5.91 -17.39 -10.73
C GLY A 199 -5.03 -16.46 -11.59
N PRO A 200 -5.50 -16.07 -12.78
CA PRO A 200 -4.71 -15.37 -13.80
C PRO A 200 -4.05 -14.07 -13.32
N ILE A 201 -4.65 -13.36 -12.34
CA ILE A 201 -4.14 -12.08 -11.84
C ILE A 201 -2.79 -12.22 -11.10
N VAL A 202 -2.43 -13.42 -10.62
CA VAL A 202 -1.15 -13.68 -9.97
C VAL A 202 0.03 -13.36 -10.89
N GLN A 203 -0.14 -13.50 -12.22
CA GLN A 203 0.90 -13.12 -13.19
C GLN A 203 1.22 -11.62 -13.16
N GLN A 204 0.22 -10.75 -12.93
CA GLN A 204 0.47 -9.31 -12.80
C GLN A 204 1.20 -8.99 -11.50
N LEU A 205 0.86 -9.68 -10.42
CA LEU A 205 1.56 -9.55 -9.14
C LEU A 205 3.03 -10.00 -9.26
N GLN A 206 3.25 -11.14 -9.92
CA GLN A 206 4.60 -11.65 -10.23
C GLN A 206 5.39 -10.69 -11.12
N ALA A 207 4.73 -10.08 -12.13
CA ALA A 207 5.37 -9.10 -13.01
C ALA A 207 5.85 -7.86 -12.24
N ALA A 208 5.10 -7.40 -11.23
CA ALA A 208 5.53 -6.30 -10.38
C ALA A 208 6.79 -6.66 -9.56
N PHE A 209 6.91 -7.89 -9.05
CA PHE A 209 8.13 -8.35 -8.41
C PHE A 209 9.31 -8.38 -9.39
N VAL A 210 9.11 -8.98 -10.56
CA VAL A 210 10.18 -9.13 -11.57
C VAL A 210 10.70 -7.77 -12.06
N GLU A 211 9.84 -6.77 -12.13
CA GLU A 211 10.21 -5.39 -12.46
C GLU A 211 11.18 -4.81 -11.42
N SER A 212 10.83 -4.83 -10.14
CA SER A 212 11.68 -4.32 -9.06
C SER A 212 12.97 -5.17 -8.91
N TRP A 213 12.90 -6.47 -9.17
CA TRP A 213 14.08 -7.35 -9.20
C TRP A 213 15.06 -6.96 -10.31
N ARG A 214 14.53 -6.75 -11.53
CA ARG A 214 15.35 -6.30 -12.68
C ARG A 214 15.99 -4.93 -12.42
N GLU A 215 15.22 -3.99 -11.86
CA GLU A 215 15.76 -2.67 -11.51
C GLU A 215 16.95 -2.80 -10.54
N THR A 216 16.84 -3.67 -9.56
CA THR A 216 17.85 -3.83 -8.51
C THR A 216 19.09 -4.59 -8.97
N THR A 217 18.90 -5.65 -9.76
CA THR A 217 19.96 -6.62 -10.08
C THR A 217 20.42 -6.59 -11.53
N GLY A 218 19.69 -5.95 -12.42
CA GLY A 218 19.88 -6.05 -13.87
C GLY A 218 19.43 -7.40 -14.47
N HIS A 219 18.99 -8.36 -13.64
CA HIS A 219 18.65 -9.71 -14.08
C HIS A 219 17.17 -9.87 -14.39
N VAL A 220 16.85 -10.29 -15.62
CA VAL A 220 15.47 -10.54 -16.06
C VAL A 220 15.05 -11.94 -15.66
N LEU A 221 13.99 -12.06 -14.86
CA LEU A 221 13.36 -13.32 -14.48
C LEU A 221 12.22 -13.64 -15.46
N GLY A 222 12.15 -14.89 -15.94
CA GLY A 222 11.13 -15.32 -16.88
C GLY A 222 10.96 -16.83 -16.90
N GLY A 223 10.11 -17.29 -17.83
CA GLY A 223 9.82 -18.71 -18.04
C GLY A 223 8.81 -19.30 -17.04
N ASP A 224 8.52 -20.58 -17.21
CA ASP A 224 7.48 -21.32 -16.50
C ASP A 224 7.71 -21.40 -14.97
N LEU A 225 8.93 -21.18 -14.51
CA LEU A 225 9.23 -21.13 -13.08
C LEU A 225 8.53 -19.95 -12.38
N TYR A 226 8.42 -18.82 -13.05
CA TYR A 226 7.82 -17.58 -12.51
C TYR A 226 6.45 -17.30 -13.12
N PHE A 227 6.21 -17.69 -14.36
CA PHE A 227 5.00 -17.45 -15.12
C PHE A 227 4.41 -18.75 -15.69
N PRO A 228 3.95 -19.66 -14.82
CA PRO A 228 3.28 -20.87 -15.28
C PRO A 228 1.95 -20.50 -15.98
N VAL A 229 1.46 -21.41 -16.81
CA VAL A 229 0.11 -21.24 -17.38
C VAL A 229 -0.93 -21.39 -16.28
N LEU A 230 -1.66 -20.31 -16.00
CA LEU A 230 -2.68 -20.28 -14.96
C LEU A 230 -4.06 -20.60 -15.51
N LYS A 231 -4.82 -21.40 -14.76
CA LYS A 231 -6.22 -21.68 -15.01
C LYS A 231 -7.10 -20.80 -14.11
N PRO A 232 -8.35 -20.51 -14.52
CA PRO A 232 -9.32 -19.92 -13.61
C PRO A 232 -9.50 -20.75 -12.33
N THR A 233 -9.53 -20.05 -11.19
CA THR A 233 -9.76 -20.65 -9.84
C THR A 233 -11.03 -20.13 -9.19
N GLY A 234 -11.65 -19.12 -9.79
CA GLY A 234 -12.87 -18.48 -9.35
C GLY A 234 -13.51 -17.68 -10.48
N THR A 235 -14.31 -16.69 -10.12
CA THR A 235 -15.08 -15.86 -11.09
C THR A 235 -14.75 -14.38 -10.98
N VAL A 236 -13.91 -13.98 -10.02
CA VAL A 236 -13.67 -12.58 -9.70
C VAL A 236 -12.92 -11.87 -10.83
N HIS A 237 -13.38 -10.67 -11.18
CA HIS A 237 -12.67 -9.74 -12.06
C HIS A 237 -11.74 -8.88 -11.19
N ALA A 238 -10.47 -8.85 -11.56
CA ALA A 238 -9.47 -8.10 -10.81
C ALA A 238 -8.36 -7.56 -11.71
N GLN A 239 -7.67 -6.53 -11.23
CA GLN A 239 -6.45 -6.00 -11.83
C GLN A 239 -5.44 -5.67 -10.74
N ILE A 240 -4.16 -5.74 -11.06
CA ILE A 240 -3.07 -5.22 -10.24
C ILE A 240 -2.61 -3.90 -10.85
N VAL A 241 -2.79 -2.81 -10.10
CA VAL A 241 -2.29 -1.50 -10.48
C VAL A 241 -1.02 -1.21 -9.69
N LYS A 242 0.06 -0.99 -10.41
CA LYS A 242 1.36 -0.63 -9.85
C LYS A 242 1.68 0.80 -10.23
N SER A 243 2.36 1.53 -9.36
CA SER A 243 2.94 2.83 -9.67
C SER A 243 4.43 2.85 -9.39
N SER A 244 5.14 3.69 -10.12
CA SER A 244 6.57 3.90 -9.95
C SER A 244 6.93 5.35 -10.29
N PRO A 245 7.75 6.03 -9.48
CA PRO A 245 8.16 7.40 -9.75
C PRO A 245 9.00 7.55 -11.02
N PHE A 246 9.64 6.48 -11.49
CA PHE A 246 10.50 6.51 -12.68
C PHE A 246 9.78 6.38 -14.02
N GLY A 247 8.53 5.94 -14.01
CA GLY A 247 7.71 5.86 -15.23
C GLY A 247 6.94 7.15 -15.53
N GLY A 248 6.96 8.13 -14.62
CA GLY A 248 6.07 9.30 -14.70
C GLY A 248 4.60 8.91 -14.61
N THR A 249 4.34 7.80 -13.98
CA THR A 249 3.05 7.11 -14.01
C THR A 249 2.29 7.41 -12.72
N TYR A 250 1.09 7.90 -12.89
CA TYR A 250 0.17 8.25 -11.79
C TYR A 250 -1.00 7.26 -11.72
N GLU A 251 -0.76 5.98 -12.06
CA GLU A 251 -1.82 4.98 -12.19
C GLU A 251 -2.61 4.81 -10.90
N SER A 252 -1.93 4.70 -9.75
CA SER A 252 -2.61 4.60 -8.44
C SER A 252 -3.44 5.85 -8.13
N TYR A 253 -2.91 7.03 -8.45
CA TYR A 253 -3.64 8.29 -8.31
C TYR A 253 -4.86 8.35 -9.21
N MET A 254 -4.69 8.06 -10.52
CA MET A 254 -5.78 8.08 -11.49
C MET A 254 -6.84 7.03 -11.15
N LEU A 255 -6.44 5.84 -10.74
CA LEU A 255 -7.34 4.80 -10.26
C LEU A 255 -8.28 5.29 -9.17
N LEU A 256 -7.72 5.87 -8.11
CA LEU A 256 -8.49 6.34 -6.95
C LEU A 256 -9.38 7.53 -7.33
N LEU A 257 -8.83 8.48 -8.10
CA LEU A 257 -9.58 9.66 -8.57
C LEU A 257 -10.79 9.28 -9.45
N LEU A 258 -10.60 8.37 -10.40
CA LEU A 258 -11.65 7.86 -11.27
C LEU A 258 -12.73 7.13 -10.46
N SER A 259 -12.33 6.29 -9.51
CA SER A 259 -13.26 5.53 -8.67
C SER A 259 -14.09 6.43 -7.76
N ILE A 260 -13.49 7.45 -7.13
CA ILE A 260 -14.18 8.44 -6.31
C ILE A 260 -15.16 9.28 -7.15
N THR A 261 -14.72 9.73 -8.32
CA THR A 261 -15.54 10.56 -9.20
C THR A 261 -16.74 9.78 -9.75
N SER A 262 -16.58 8.46 -9.96
CA SER A 262 -17.62 7.58 -10.50
C SER A 262 -18.59 7.03 -9.46
N ALA A 263 -18.35 7.25 -8.17
CA ALA A 263 -19.22 6.80 -7.08
C ALA A 263 -20.63 7.42 -7.12
N ARG A 264 -21.64 6.62 -6.76
CA ARG A 264 -23.07 7.00 -6.74
C ARG A 264 -23.76 6.83 -5.40
N LYS A 265 -23.25 5.93 -4.53
CA LYS A 265 -23.91 5.59 -3.25
C LYS A 265 -23.02 5.81 -2.05
N SER A 266 -21.85 5.18 -2.06
CA SER A 266 -20.97 5.16 -0.89
C SER A 266 -19.50 5.06 -1.28
N ILE A 267 -18.65 5.67 -0.46
CA ILE A 267 -17.20 5.53 -0.47
C ILE A 267 -16.77 5.28 0.97
N HIS A 268 -16.18 4.12 1.24
CA HIS A 268 -15.60 3.77 2.53
C HIS A 268 -14.09 3.65 2.39
N ILE A 269 -13.33 4.45 3.13
CA ILE A 269 -11.86 4.53 3.05
C ILE A 269 -11.26 4.22 4.41
N SER A 270 -10.37 3.22 4.49
CA SER A 270 -9.42 3.07 5.61
C SER A 270 -8.04 3.43 5.12
N ASN A 271 -7.40 4.41 5.77
CA ASN A 271 -6.08 4.86 5.35
C ASN A 271 -5.29 5.46 6.53
N PRO A 272 -4.04 4.99 6.77
CA PRO A 272 -3.24 5.48 7.89
C PRO A 272 -2.74 6.91 7.69
N TYR A 273 -2.44 7.29 6.45
CA TYR A 273 -1.91 8.60 6.08
C TYR A 273 -2.85 9.26 5.08
N PHE A 274 -3.95 9.80 5.60
CA PHE A 274 -4.99 10.44 4.81
C PHE A 274 -4.66 11.93 4.64
N LEU A 275 -3.86 12.24 3.63
CA LEU A 275 -3.40 13.57 3.25
C LEU A 275 -3.66 13.83 1.76
N PRO A 276 -4.94 13.79 1.33
CA PRO A 276 -5.30 13.96 -0.07
C PRO A 276 -4.89 15.36 -0.57
N ASP A 277 -4.44 15.43 -1.82
CA ASP A 277 -4.21 16.70 -2.49
C ASP A 277 -5.51 17.45 -2.77
N GLU A 278 -5.42 18.68 -3.26
CA GLU A 278 -6.60 19.54 -3.50
C GLU A 278 -7.60 18.89 -4.46
N ARG A 279 -7.15 18.18 -5.49
CA ARG A 279 -8.04 17.53 -6.46
C ARG A 279 -8.75 16.33 -5.90
N MET A 280 -8.04 15.52 -5.12
CA MET A 280 -8.64 14.37 -4.43
C MET A 280 -9.66 14.85 -3.39
N GLN A 281 -9.36 15.93 -2.66
CA GLN A 281 -10.31 16.59 -1.76
C GLN A 281 -11.54 17.11 -2.51
N GLU A 282 -11.34 17.80 -3.64
CA GLU A 282 -12.43 18.28 -4.49
C GLU A 282 -13.29 17.13 -5.00
N ALA A 283 -12.70 16.02 -5.44
CA ALA A 283 -13.42 14.84 -5.91
C ALA A 283 -14.29 14.22 -4.80
N LEU A 284 -13.75 14.10 -3.59
CA LEU A 284 -14.47 13.61 -2.41
C LEU A 284 -15.61 14.54 -2.01
N LEU A 285 -15.38 15.85 -1.97
CA LEU A 285 -16.41 16.86 -1.67
C LEU A 285 -17.50 16.89 -2.74
N ASN A 286 -17.13 16.76 -4.00
CA ASN A 286 -18.10 16.67 -5.10
C ASN A 286 -18.92 15.37 -5.06
N ALA A 287 -18.33 14.25 -4.58
CA ALA A 287 -19.08 13.03 -4.31
C ALA A 287 -20.17 13.27 -3.25
N VAL A 288 -19.85 13.93 -2.14
CA VAL A 288 -20.85 14.31 -1.11
C VAL A 288 -21.94 15.21 -1.70
N LYS A 289 -21.58 16.23 -2.51
CA LYS A 289 -22.56 17.10 -3.18
C LYS A 289 -23.51 16.33 -4.12
N ARG A 290 -23.06 15.22 -4.69
CA ARG A 290 -23.89 14.30 -5.51
C ARG A 290 -24.77 13.38 -4.65
N GLY A 291 -24.69 13.42 -3.32
CA GLY A 291 -25.44 12.59 -2.38
C GLY A 291 -24.74 11.28 -2.03
N VAL A 292 -23.46 11.10 -2.37
CA VAL A 292 -22.67 9.93 -2.01
C VAL A 292 -22.28 10.01 -0.52
N SER A 293 -22.48 8.92 0.22
CA SER A 293 -21.99 8.80 1.60
C SER A 293 -20.48 8.54 1.59
N VAL A 294 -19.70 9.50 2.09
CA VAL A 294 -18.24 9.37 2.18
C VAL A 294 -17.84 9.22 3.65
N VAL A 295 -17.24 8.07 3.99
CA VAL A 295 -16.77 7.75 5.34
C VAL A 295 -15.29 7.38 5.29
N VAL A 296 -14.48 8.06 6.10
CA VAL A 296 -13.04 7.87 6.19
C VAL A 296 -12.66 7.42 7.60
N LEU A 297 -11.87 6.36 7.68
CA LEU A 297 -11.33 5.81 8.91
C LEU A 297 -9.81 6.00 8.93
N THR A 298 -9.32 6.74 9.90
CA THR A 298 -7.91 7.07 10.12
C THR A 298 -7.43 6.57 11.47
N PRO A 299 -6.11 6.51 11.75
CA PRO A 299 -5.62 6.13 13.07
C PRO A 299 -5.85 7.24 14.11
N GLY A 300 -6.34 6.87 15.28
CA GLY A 300 -6.31 7.70 16.48
C GLY A 300 -5.02 7.54 17.28
N LYS A 301 -4.34 6.40 17.15
CA LYS A 301 -2.98 6.14 17.63
C LYS A 301 -2.01 6.24 16.45
N ILE A 302 -0.85 6.84 16.67
CA ILE A 302 0.06 7.26 15.58
C ILE A 302 1.45 6.66 15.73
N ASP A 303 2.08 6.38 14.58
CA ASP A 303 3.49 6.01 14.45
C ASP A 303 4.37 7.20 14.02
N HIS A 304 3.88 8.01 13.05
CA HIS A 304 4.59 9.15 12.48
C HIS A 304 3.93 10.49 12.80
N LYS A 305 4.46 11.21 13.82
CA LYS A 305 3.88 12.47 14.30
C LYS A 305 3.73 13.54 13.22
N LEU A 306 4.71 13.67 12.32
CA LEU A 306 4.66 14.70 11.26
C LEU A 306 3.50 14.45 10.28
N VAL A 307 3.36 13.22 9.80
CA VAL A 307 2.27 12.84 8.88
C VAL A 307 0.91 13.02 9.56
N TYR A 308 0.80 12.64 10.83
CA TYR A 308 -0.41 12.83 11.61
C TYR A 308 -0.83 14.30 11.68
N TRP A 309 0.09 15.22 12.03
CA TRP A 309 -0.24 16.64 12.09
C TRP A 309 -0.57 17.22 10.71
N ALA A 310 0.12 16.78 9.66
CA ALA A 310 -0.20 17.18 8.29
C ALA A 310 -1.61 16.74 7.86
N SER A 311 -1.97 15.49 8.12
CA SER A 311 -3.32 14.95 7.80
C SER A 311 -4.42 15.70 8.52
N ARG A 312 -4.24 15.98 9.80
CA ARG A 312 -5.23 16.68 10.63
C ARG A 312 -5.57 18.08 10.11
N ARG A 313 -4.63 18.76 9.50
CA ARG A 313 -4.87 20.07 8.90
C ARG A 313 -5.91 20.01 7.77
N GLU A 314 -5.91 18.93 6.99
CA GLU A 314 -6.81 18.77 5.84
C GLU A 314 -8.24 18.34 6.27
N PHE A 315 -8.47 17.99 7.53
CA PHE A 315 -9.78 17.51 7.98
C PHE A 315 -10.84 18.60 8.08
N GLU A 316 -10.47 19.84 8.37
CA GLU A 316 -11.45 20.94 8.54
C GLU A 316 -12.34 21.14 7.31
N PRO A 317 -11.81 21.37 6.09
CA PRO A 317 -12.63 21.53 4.90
C PRO A 317 -13.43 20.26 4.55
N LEU A 318 -12.91 19.08 4.84
CA LEU A 318 -13.59 17.82 4.58
C LEU A 318 -14.79 17.62 5.51
N LEU A 319 -14.63 17.91 6.81
CA LEU A 319 -15.71 17.86 7.80
C LEU A 319 -16.81 18.87 7.47
N LEU A 320 -16.44 20.11 7.12
CA LEU A 320 -17.38 21.14 6.68
C LEU A 320 -18.15 20.73 5.43
N GLY A 321 -17.49 20.03 4.51
CA GLY A 321 -18.08 19.54 3.28
C GLY A 321 -18.96 18.29 3.46
N GLY A 322 -19.09 17.77 4.69
CA GLY A 322 -20.00 16.66 5.01
C GLY A 322 -19.35 15.26 4.93
N ILE A 323 -18.04 15.17 4.76
CA ILE A 323 -17.31 13.90 4.85
C ILE A 323 -17.28 13.46 6.30
N GLN A 324 -17.60 12.19 6.56
CA GLN A 324 -17.55 11.62 7.89
C GLN A 324 -16.18 11.05 8.16
N ILE A 325 -15.47 11.57 9.16
CA ILE A 325 -14.13 11.12 9.55
C ILE A 325 -14.21 10.47 10.93
N TYR A 326 -13.60 9.30 11.03
CA TYR A 326 -13.48 8.52 12.26
C TYR A 326 -12.01 8.24 12.57
N GLU A 327 -11.66 8.24 13.84
CA GLU A 327 -10.33 7.86 14.35
C GLU A 327 -10.42 6.54 15.12
N TYR A 328 -9.70 5.50 14.65
CA TYR A 328 -9.61 4.19 15.30
C TYR A 328 -8.81 4.30 16.61
N GLN A 329 -9.38 3.87 17.74
CA GLN A 329 -8.87 4.21 19.07
C GLN A 329 -8.06 3.10 19.74
N VAL A 330 -8.30 1.84 19.41
CA VAL A 330 -7.77 0.70 20.19
C VAL A 330 -6.36 0.29 19.77
N ALA A 331 -6.04 0.45 18.48
CA ALA A 331 -4.74 0.13 17.91
C ALA A 331 -4.38 1.14 16.80
N LEU A 332 -3.22 1.00 16.17
CA LEU A 332 -2.91 1.78 14.97
C LEU A 332 -3.64 1.16 13.78
N MET A 333 -4.47 1.97 13.09
CA MET A 333 -5.09 1.60 11.82
C MET A 333 -4.05 1.77 10.69
N HIS A 334 -3.66 0.67 10.05
CA HIS A 334 -2.65 0.72 8.98
C HIS A 334 -3.17 0.18 7.63
N ALA A 335 -4.43 -0.26 7.57
CA ALA A 335 -5.04 -0.73 6.33
C ALA A 335 -5.15 0.37 5.26
N LYS A 336 -4.93 0.01 4.00
CA LYS A 336 -5.14 0.85 2.83
C LYS A 336 -6.20 0.18 1.97
N THR A 337 -7.44 0.47 2.31
CA THR A 337 -8.61 -0.09 1.62
C THR A 337 -9.58 0.99 1.21
N MET A 338 -10.24 0.80 0.09
CA MET A 338 -11.38 1.62 -0.32
C MET A 338 -12.45 0.73 -0.95
N VAL A 339 -13.69 0.95 -0.57
CA VAL A 339 -14.85 0.29 -1.19
C VAL A 339 -15.76 1.36 -1.77
N VAL A 340 -16.19 1.18 -3.02
CA VAL A 340 -17.10 2.09 -3.72
C VAL A 340 -18.35 1.34 -4.16
N ASP A 341 -19.51 1.86 -3.77
CA ASP A 341 -20.83 1.41 -4.17
C ASP A 341 -21.10 -0.09 -3.94
N SER A 342 -20.37 -0.73 -3.00
CA SER A 342 -20.45 -2.16 -2.66
C SER A 342 -20.20 -3.10 -3.87
N VAL A 343 -19.42 -2.66 -4.86
CA VAL A 343 -19.12 -3.44 -6.08
C VAL A 343 -17.66 -3.35 -6.50
N TRP A 344 -16.96 -2.34 -6.05
CA TRP A 344 -15.56 -2.08 -6.34
C TRP A 344 -14.78 -2.02 -5.04
N ALA A 345 -13.67 -2.70 -4.99
CA ALA A 345 -12.82 -2.74 -3.80
C ALA A 345 -11.35 -2.58 -4.16
N HIS A 346 -10.63 -1.86 -3.32
CA HIS A 346 -9.18 -1.66 -3.36
C HIS A 346 -8.56 -2.19 -2.08
N VAL A 347 -7.51 -2.98 -2.21
CA VAL A 347 -6.61 -3.39 -1.12
C VAL A 347 -5.18 -3.27 -1.64
N GLY A 348 -4.32 -2.54 -0.92
CA GLY A 348 -2.96 -2.36 -1.40
C GLY A 348 -2.01 -1.66 -0.43
N THR A 349 -0.99 -1.06 -1.01
CA THR A 349 0.07 -0.39 -0.25
C THR A 349 -0.03 1.12 -0.29
N THR A 350 -0.83 1.70 -1.19
CA THR A 350 -0.93 3.14 -1.46
C THR A 350 -1.63 3.89 -0.34
N ASN A 351 -0.94 4.82 0.30
CA ASN A 351 -1.59 5.84 1.13
C ASN A 351 -2.19 6.94 0.26
N LEU A 352 -3.19 7.64 0.81
CA LEU A 352 -3.73 8.84 0.16
C LEU A 352 -2.87 10.05 0.52
N ASP A 353 -1.60 10.01 0.13
CA ASP A 353 -0.62 11.08 0.34
C ASP A 353 0.29 11.24 -0.90
N ASN A 354 0.98 12.38 -0.97
CA ASN A 354 1.83 12.69 -2.12
C ASN A 354 3.03 11.74 -2.22
N ARG A 355 3.55 11.24 -1.09
CA ARG A 355 4.67 10.29 -1.09
C ARG A 355 4.31 8.98 -1.82
N SER A 356 3.14 8.42 -1.55
CA SER A 356 2.66 7.22 -2.23
C SER A 356 2.35 7.46 -3.71
N PHE A 357 1.87 8.66 -4.06
CA PHE A 357 1.53 8.95 -5.45
C PHE A 357 2.73 9.29 -6.33
N ALA A 358 3.76 9.96 -5.78
CA ALA A 358 4.83 10.55 -6.58
C ALA A 358 6.24 10.01 -6.26
N LEU A 359 6.46 9.40 -5.09
CA LEU A 359 7.80 9.05 -4.61
C LEU A 359 8.01 7.56 -4.37
N ASN A 360 6.96 6.81 -4.08
CA ASN A 360 7.07 5.38 -3.79
C ASN A 360 6.66 4.53 -4.99
N GLU A 361 7.28 3.34 -5.08
CA GLU A 361 6.67 2.25 -5.82
C GLU A 361 5.56 1.64 -4.97
N GLU A 362 4.36 1.58 -5.51
CA GLU A 362 3.19 1.03 -4.84
C GLU A 362 2.59 -0.14 -5.64
N ILE A 363 1.74 -0.91 -4.97
CA ILE A 363 0.99 -1.99 -5.59
C ILE A 363 -0.40 -2.10 -4.98
N ASN A 364 -1.41 -2.24 -5.83
CA ASN A 364 -2.80 -2.27 -5.44
C ASN A 364 -3.54 -3.37 -6.18
N LEU A 365 -4.25 -4.21 -5.45
CA LEU A 365 -5.26 -5.10 -6.00
C LEU A 365 -6.59 -4.35 -6.06
N ILE A 366 -7.20 -4.39 -7.24
CA ILE A 366 -8.56 -3.89 -7.46
C ILE A 366 -9.45 -5.06 -7.81
N VAL A 367 -10.59 -5.11 -7.16
CA VAL A 367 -11.56 -6.19 -7.30
C VAL A 367 -12.92 -5.61 -7.71
N TYR A 368 -13.52 -6.21 -8.71
CA TYR A 368 -14.87 -5.87 -9.18
C TYR A 368 -15.81 -7.04 -8.83
N ASP A 369 -16.13 -7.12 -7.54
CA ASP A 369 -16.89 -8.23 -6.98
C ASP A 369 -17.65 -7.80 -5.74
N ARG A 370 -18.94 -8.15 -5.68
CA ARG A 370 -19.81 -7.78 -4.57
C ARG A 370 -19.52 -8.52 -3.28
N GLU A 371 -19.07 -9.76 -3.36
CA GLU A 371 -18.78 -10.58 -2.20
C GLU A 371 -17.54 -10.07 -1.47
N THR A 372 -16.45 -9.84 -2.21
CA THR A 372 -15.23 -9.23 -1.69
C THR A 372 -15.47 -7.83 -1.13
N ALA A 373 -16.27 -7.00 -1.85
CA ALA A 373 -16.63 -5.66 -1.37
C ALA A 373 -17.42 -5.72 -0.06
N ALA A 374 -18.39 -6.63 0.05
CA ALA A 374 -19.21 -6.81 1.26
C ALA A 374 -18.36 -7.29 2.46
N GLU A 375 -17.37 -8.15 2.23
CA GLU A 375 -16.44 -8.60 3.28
C GLU A 375 -15.62 -7.43 3.84
N LEU A 376 -15.09 -6.57 2.97
CA LEU A 376 -14.36 -5.36 3.37
C LEU A 376 -15.26 -4.34 4.05
N GLU A 377 -16.50 -4.15 3.60
CA GLU A 377 -17.49 -3.27 4.26
C GLU A 377 -17.86 -3.78 5.64
N LYS A 378 -18.00 -5.10 5.81
CA LYS A 378 -18.22 -5.73 7.11
C LYS A 378 -17.06 -5.46 8.07
N ALA A 379 -15.81 -5.62 7.59
CA ALA A 379 -14.62 -5.30 8.38
C ALA A 379 -14.57 -3.81 8.74
N PHE A 380 -14.86 -2.92 7.79
CA PHE A 380 -14.93 -1.47 8.00
C PHE A 380 -16.00 -1.09 9.04
N ALA A 381 -17.20 -1.65 8.94
CA ALA A 381 -18.29 -1.42 9.90
C ALA A 381 -17.94 -1.92 11.31
N GLU A 382 -17.20 -3.03 11.40
CA GLU A 382 -16.69 -3.52 12.69
C GLU A 382 -15.64 -2.56 13.27
N ASP A 383 -14.71 -2.06 12.46
CA ASP A 383 -13.68 -1.12 12.89
C ASP A 383 -14.28 0.22 13.37
N LEU A 384 -15.39 0.67 12.77
CA LEU A 384 -16.12 1.88 13.22
C LEU A 384 -16.62 1.77 14.66
N LYS A 385 -16.93 0.57 15.18
CA LYS A 385 -17.36 0.37 16.57
C LYS A 385 -16.26 0.71 17.58
N TYR A 386 -15.01 0.63 17.17
CA TYR A 386 -13.83 0.97 17.97
C TYR A 386 -13.29 2.36 17.66
N SER A 387 -14.09 3.17 16.97
CA SER A 387 -13.63 4.47 16.44
C SER A 387 -14.42 5.63 17.02
N LYS A 388 -13.75 6.77 17.14
CA LYS A 388 -14.34 8.03 17.55
C LYS A 388 -14.70 8.87 16.32
N LYS A 389 -15.96 9.22 16.16
CA LYS A 389 -16.39 10.16 15.12
C LYS A 389 -15.88 11.56 15.42
N LEU A 390 -15.27 12.19 14.44
CA LEU A 390 -14.91 13.61 14.51
C LEU A 390 -16.10 14.44 14.06
N THR A 391 -16.48 15.47 14.84
CA THR A 391 -17.45 16.49 14.46
C THR A 391 -16.73 17.80 14.18
N TYR A 392 -17.29 18.63 13.29
CA TYR A 392 -16.71 19.94 12.98
C TYR A 392 -16.62 20.83 14.22
N GLU A 393 -17.65 20.82 15.10
CA GLU A 393 -17.70 21.60 16.31
C GLU A 393 -16.55 21.23 17.28
N ALA A 394 -16.39 19.94 17.54
CA ALA A 394 -15.28 19.43 18.36
C ALA A 394 -13.93 19.72 17.71
N TRP A 395 -13.87 19.61 16.37
CA TRP A 395 -12.65 19.92 15.60
C TRP A 395 -12.23 21.38 15.72
N LYS A 396 -13.18 22.30 15.58
CA LYS A 396 -12.95 23.73 15.72
C LYS A 396 -12.54 24.14 17.14
N ALA A 397 -13.10 23.46 18.16
CA ALA A 397 -12.81 23.71 19.57
C ALA A 397 -11.48 23.15 20.06
N ARG A 398 -10.67 22.50 19.20
CA ARG A 398 -9.37 21.93 19.57
C ARG A 398 -8.43 22.99 20.18
N PRO A 399 -7.52 22.58 21.09
CA PRO A 399 -6.52 23.44 21.66
C PRO A 399 -5.66 24.11 20.58
N TRP A 400 -5.34 25.40 20.76
CA TRP A 400 -4.50 26.16 19.83
C TRP A 400 -3.11 25.53 19.58
N ARG A 401 -2.57 24.80 20.58
CA ARG A 401 -1.30 24.08 20.47
C ARG A 401 -1.32 23.04 19.35
N GLU A 402 -2.41 22.30 19.18
CA GLU A 402 -2.57 21.33 18.10
C GLU A 402 -2.55 22.04 16.75
N LYS A 403 -3.33 23.12 16.60
CA LYS A 403 -3.37 23.93 15.38
C LYS A 403 -2.01 24.55 15.03
N PHE A 404 -1.24 24.92 16.06
CA PHE A 404 0.12 25.44 15.87
C PHE A 404 1.09 24.38 15.33
N LEU A 405 1.02 23.14 15.84
CA LEU A 405 1.85 22.04 15.33
C LEU A 405 1.54 21.70 13.87
N GLU A 406 0.29 21.83 13.45
CA GLU A 406 -0.14 21.62 12.05
C GLU A 406 0.54 22.61 11.08
N LEU A 407 0.84 23.85 11.52
CA LEU A 407 1.51 24.86 10.68
C LEU A 407 2.95 24.48 10.30
N PHE A 408 3.66 23.77 11.17
CA PHE A 408 5.03 23.31 10.89
C PHE A 408 5.10 22.26 9.79
N THR A 409 3.99 21.62 9.45
CA THR A 409 3.95 20.58 8.41
C THR A 409 3.76 21.13 7.00
N ILE A 410 3.44 22.45 6.87
CA ILE A 410 3.16 23.06 5.55
C ILE A 410 4.30 22.86 4.55
N PRO A 411 5.58 23.18 4.88
CA PRO A 411 6.68 23.05 3.92
C PRO A 411 7.03 21.59 3.61
N LEU A 412 6.51 20.64 4.37
CA LEU A 412 6.81 19.22 4.22
C LEU A 412 5.71 18.45 3.47
N LYS A 413 4.57 19.09 3.17
CA LYS A 413 3.39 18.43 2.57
C LYS A 413 3.74 17.64 1.30
N GLU A 414 4.59 18.20 0.44
CA GLU A 414 5.00 17.57 -0.83
C GLU A 414 5.95 16.37 -0.64
N GLN A 415 6.52 16.20 0.56
CA GLN A 415 7.43 15.10 0.91
C GLN A 415 6.76 14.03 1.78
N LEU A 416 5.60 14.34 2.30
CA LEU A 416 4.71 13.47 3.08
C LEU A 416 3.58 12.95 2.18
#